data_f925e624adca7c6c5d6e286a15dd17bf
#
_entry.id   f925e624adca7c6c5d6e286a15dd17bf
#
_cell.length_a   1.000
_cell.length_b   1.000
_cell.length_c   1.000
_cell.angle_alpha   90.00
_cell.angle_beta   90.00
_cell.angle_gamma   90.00
#
_symmetry.space_group_name_H-M   'P 1'
#
loop_
_entity.id
_entity.type
_entity.pdbx_description
1 polymer ?
#
loop_
_entity_poly.entity_id
_entity_poly.type
_entity_poly.pdbx_seq_one_letter_code
_entity_poly.pdbx_strand_id
1 'polypeptide(L)'
;MKLRLVAAITALVTLPALAHAQQGGPPSNAPKPTKADVEKVVQIITNDKAKTQAYCDLNKLYDQMQTADQNNDSKTVETLGKQADTLSGKLGPEYSKMMDGLDQVDPNSNEGKDLASTLSKLDDLCGK
;
A
#
# COMPACT_ATOMS: atom_id res chain seq x y z
N MET A 1 43.99 57.01 0.45
CA MET A 1 43.44 55.90 1.26
C MET A 1 42.15 55.44 0.61
N LYS A 2 42.11 54.24 0.03
CA LYS A 2 40.99 53.76 -0.74
C LYS A 2 40.19 52.82 0.17
N LEU A 3 38.99 53.24 0.57
CA LEU A 3 38.05 52.47 1.37
C LEU A 3 37.33 51.48 0.44
N ARG A 4 37.59 50.18 0.59
CA ARG A 4 36.89 49.12 -0.14
C ARG A 4 35.72 48.65 0.70
N LEU A 5 34.52 49.00 0.25
CA LEU A 5 33.26 48.45 0.77
C LEU A 5 33.14 47.00 0.30
N VAL A 6 33.16 46.05 1.23
CA VAL A 6 32.84 44.67 0.98
C VAL A 6 31.36 44.50 1.25
N ALA A 7 30.57 44.38 0.18
CA ALA A 7 29.15 44.04 0.29
C ALA A 7 29.03 42.54 0.56
N ALA A 8 28.59 42.17 1.76
CA ALA A 8 28.23 40.81 2.11
C ALA A 8 26.84 40.47 1.52
N ILE A 9 26.84 39.63 0.50
CA ILE A 9 25.61 39.08 -0.07
C ILE A 9 25.24 37.87 0.79
N THR A 10 24.26 38.04 1.68
CA THR A 10 23.60 36.95 2.39
C THR A 10 22.65 36.24 1.41
N ALA A 11 23.09 35.11 0.87
CA ALA A 11 22.24 34.23 0.10
C ALA A 11 21.27 33.49 1.06
N LEU A 12 20.00 33.89 1.04
CA LEU A 12 18.92 33.15 1.69
C LEU A 12 18.71 31.87 0.87
N VAL A 13 19.20 30.74 1.38
CA VAL A 13 18.89 29.42 0.84
C VAL A 13 17.49 29.05 1.33
N THR A 14 16.48 29.33 0.50
CA THR A 14 15.14 28.79 0.67
C THR A 14 15.18 27.31 0.30
N LEU A 15 15.19 26.43 1.30
CA LEU A 15 14.97 25.00 1.12
C LEU A 15 13.53 24.80 0.60
N PRO A 16 13.32 24.19 -0.57
CA PRO A 16 12.01 23.73 -0.94
C PRO A 16 11.66 22.59 0.03
N ALA A 17 10.63 22.78 0.85
CA ALA A 17 9.98 21.70 1.54
C ALA A 17 9.46 20.73 0.47
N LEU A 18 10.16 19.62 0.28
CA LEU A 18 9.64 18.47 -0.43
C LEU A 18 8.44 17.98 0.38
N ALA A 19 7.27 18.52 0.05
CA ALA A 19 6.02 17.90 0.42
C ALA A 19 6.08 16.51 -0.20
N HIS A 20 6.30 15.50 0.62
CA HIS A 20 6.02 14.12 0.27
C HIS A 20 4.52 14.09 -0.01
N ALA A 21 4.17 14.22 -1.28
CA ALA A 21 2.85 13.86 -1.74
C ALA A 21 2.73 12.36 -1.44
N GLN A 22 2.08 12.04 -0.32
CA GLN A 22 1.51 10.72 -0.13
C GLN A 22 0.65 10.51 -1.37
N GLN A 23 1.06 9.58 -2.21
CA GLN A 23 0.24 9.07 -3.30
C GLN A 23 -0.90 8.25 -2.66
N GLY A 24 -1.77 8.96 -1.95
CA GLY A 24 -3.12 8.49 -1.74
C GLY A 24 -3.79 8.60 -3.10
N GLY A 25 -4.12 7.48 -3.72
CA GLY A 25 -5.02 7.47 -4.87
C GLY A 25 -6.30 8.26 -4.54
N PRO A 26 -7.11 8.65 -5.55
CA PRO A 26 -8.36 9.35 -5.30
C PRO A 26 -9.16 8.57 -4.24
N PRO A 27 -9.79 9.28 -3.28
CA PRO A 27 -10.50 8.60 -2.20
C PRO A 27 -11.51 7.62 -2.80
N SER A 28 -11.34 6.34 -2.48
CA SER A 28 -12.27 5.31 -2.91
C SER A 28 -13.63 5.60 -2.32
N ASN A 29 -14.69 5.63 -3.16
CA ASN A 29 -16.07 5.73 -2.70
C ASN A 29 -16.62 4.36 -2.24
N ALA A 30 -15.79 3.34 -2.13
CA ALA A 30 -16.20 2.04 -1.63
C ALA A 30 -16.61 2.14 -0.14
N PRO A 31 -17.69 1.49 0.27
CA PRO A 31 -18.06 1.47 1.69
C PRO A 31 -16.97 0.77 2.51
N LYS A 32 -16.78 1.23 3.74
CA LYS A 32 -15.86 0.56 4.68
C LYS A 32 -16.29 -0.91 4.86
N PRO A 33 -15.36 -1.87 4.75
CA PRO A 33 -15.70 -3.27 4.93
C PRO A 33 -16.02 -3.55 6.41
N THR A 34 -17.04 -4.34 6.63
CA THR A 34 -17.34 -4.88 7.95
C THR A 34 -16.47 -6.11 8.25
N LYS A 35 -16.37 -6.51 9.51
CA LYS A 35 -15.69 -7.74 9.89
C LYS A 35 -16.26 -8.96 9.12
N ALA A 36 -17.58 -9.02 8.94
CA ALA A 36 -18.24 -10.09 8.19
C ALA A 36 -17.82 -10.10 6.71
N ASP A 37 -17.63 -8.94 6.09
CA ASP A 37 -17.13 -8.85 4.71
C ASP A 37 -15.71 -9.40 4.61
N VAL A 38 -14.83 -9.05 5.55
CA VAL A 38 -13.46 -9.54 5.60
C VAL A 38 -13.43 -11.05 5.85
N GLU A 39 -14.21 -11.56 6.80
CA GLU A 39 -14.33 -13.00 7.07
C GLU A 39 -14.81 -13.78 5.85
N LYS A 40 -15.77 -13.23 5.09
CA LYS A 40 -16.23 -13.83 3.83
C LYS A 40 -15.11 -13.93 2.80
N VAL A 41 -14.34 -12.87 2.63
CA VAL A 41 -13.18 -12.87 1.70
C VAL A 41 -12.14 -13.89 2.14
N VAL A 42 -11.82 -13.95 3.44
CA VAL A 42 -10.91 -14.96 4.00
C VAL A 42 -11.39 -16.36 3.68
N GLN A 43 -12.67 -16.66 3.85
CA GLN A 43 -13.25 -17.97 3.52
C GLN A 43 -13.17 -18.28 2.02
N ILE A 44 -13.48 -17.32 1.15
CA ILE A 44 -13.40 -17.49 -0.31
C ILE A 44 -11.97 -17.86 -0.72
N ILE A 45 -10.97 -17.19 -0.16
CA ILE A 45 -9.56 -17.44 -0.49
C ILE A 45 -9.10 -18.78 0.09
N THR A 46 -9.41 -19.04 1.35
CA THR A 46 -8.98 -20.28 2.06
C THR A 46 -9.54 -21.54 1.43
N ASN A 47 -10.79 -21.49 0.93
CA ASN A 47 -11.45 -22.64 0.33
C ASN A 47 -11.05 -22.91 -1.13
N ASP A 48 -10.28 -22.03 -1.74
CA ASP A 48 -9.81 -22.15 -3.12
C ASP A 48 -8.28 -22.11 -3.19
N LYS A 49 -7.66 -23.24 -3.51
CA LYS A 49 -6.21 -23.37 -3.59
C LYS A 49 -5.56 -22.39 -4.60
N ALA A 50 -6.24 -22.12 -5.71
CA ALA A 50 -5.72 -21.19 -6.72
C ALA A 50 -5.76 -19.75 -6.19
N LYS A 51 -6.79 -19.39 -5.43
CA LYS A 51 -6.87 -18.08 -4.77
C LYS A 51 -5.88 -17.96 -3.63
N THR A 52 -5.72 -19.00 -2.80
CA THR A 52 -4.67 -19.02 -1.76
C THR A 52 -3.30 -18.79 -2.37
N GLN A 53 -2.97 -19.50 -3.46
CA GLN A 53 -1.69 -19.32 -4.15
C GLN A 53 -1.56 -17.89 -4.71
N ALA A 54 -2.61 -17.37 -5.36
CA ALA A 54 -2.61 -16.00 -5.89
C ALA A 54 -2.40 -14.95 -4.79
N TYR A 55 -3.01 -15.14 -3.61
CA TYR A 55 -2.82 -14.28 -2.45
C TYR A 55 -1.38 -14.30 -1.95
N CYS A 56 -0.80 -15.49 -1.79
CA CYS A 56 0.59 -15.63 -1.34
C CYS A 56 1.59 -15.04 -2.34
N ASP A 57 1.33 -15.20 -3.64
CA ASP A 57 2.17 -14.61 -4.68
C ASP A 57 2.02 -13.08 -4.71
N LEU A 58 0.81 -12.56 -4.47
CA LEU A 58 0.55 -11.12 -4.35
C LEU A 58 1.34 -10.51 -3.17
N ASN A 59 1.34 -11.17 -2.00
CA ASN A 59 2.12 -10.71 -0.86
C ASN A 59 3.63 -10.65 -1.15
N LYS A 60 4.17 -11.64 -1.86
CA LYS A 60 5.57 -11.62 -2.30
C LYS A 60 5.87 -10.44 -3.24
N LEU A 61 4.93 -10.12 -4.13
CA LEU A 61 5.09 -8.96 -5.01
C LEU A 61 5.11 -7.65 -4.22
N TYR A 62 4.27 -7.48 -3.21
CA TYR A 62 4.28 -6.29 -2.36
C TYR A 62 5.61 -6.15 -1.59
N ASP A 63 6.15 -7.24 -1.05
CA ASP A 63 7.48 -7.23 -0.41
C ASP A 63 8.59 -6.79 -1.41
N GLN A 64 8.51 -7.26 -2.65
CA GLN A 64 9.43 -6.87 -3.72
C GLN A 64 9.25 -5.42 -4.16
N MET A 65 8.00 -4.94 -4.27
CA MET A 65 7.69 -3.55 -4.60
C MET A 65 8.23 -2.61 -3.52
N GLN A 66 8.06 -2.94 -2.25
CA GLN A 66 8.61 -2.17 -1.14
C GLN A 66 10.14 -2.08 -1.22
N THR A 67 10.81 -3.19 -1.55
CA THR A 67 12.27 -3.22 -1.72
C THR A 67 12.71 -2.37 -2.92
N ALA A 68 12.00 -2.46 -4.04
CA ALA A 68 12.27 -1.65 -5.24
C ALA A 68 12.06 -0.17 -4.99
N ASP A 69 11.01 0.20 -4.25
CA ASP A 69 10.71 1.59 -3.86
C ASP A 69 11.83 2.17 -2.97
N GLN A 70 12.29 1.42 -1.97
CA GLN A 70 13.42 1.81 -1.14
C GLN A 70 14.70 2.03 -1.93
N ASN A 71 14.88 1.32 -3.05
CA ASN A 71 16.00 1.47 -3.97
C ASN A 71 15.77 2.53 -5.06
N ASN A 72 14.64 3.25 -5.03
CA ASN A 72 14.21 4.21 -6.05
C ASN A 72 14.11 3.60 -7.47
N ASP A 73 13.82 2.31 -7.57
CA ASP A 73 13.63 1.60 -8.85
C ASP A 73 12.16 1.66 -9.30
N SER A 74 11.75 2.82 -9.77
CA SER A 74 10.37 3.08 -10.21
C SER A 74 9.92 2.16 -11.36
N LYS A 75 10.85 1.71 -12.22
CA LYS A 75 10.52 0.81 -13.33
C LYS A 75 10.13 -0.58 -12.84
N THR A 76 10.85 -1.09 -11.86
CA THR A 76 10.53 -2.36 -11.21
C THR A 76 9.21 -2.24 -10.45
N VAL A 77 8.98 -1.16 -9.71
CA VAL A 77 7.70 -0.89 -9.02
C VAL A 77 6.52 -0.92 -10.00
N GLU A 78 6.62 -0.23 -11.15
CA GLU A 78 5.56 -0.23 -12.17
C GLU A 78 5.30 -1.64 -12.73
N THR A 79 6.36 -2.39 -13.01
CA THR A 79 6.24 -3.75 -13.56
C THR A 79 5.58 -4.69 -12.57
N LEU A 80 5.99 -4.67 -11.31
CA LEU A 80 5.41 -5.48 -10.23
C LEU A 80 3.96 -5.06 -9.95
N GLY A 81 3.63 -3.76 -10.04
CA GLY A 81 2.27 -3.26 -9.92
C GLY A 81 1.31 -3.90 -10.91
N LYS A 82 1.68 -3.99 -12.18
CA LYS A 82 0.88 -4.67 -13.21
C LYS A 82 0.66 -6.16 -12.92
N GLN A 83 1.67 -6.82 -12.35
CA GLN A 83 1.55 -8.22 -11.92
C GLN A 83 0.62 -8.34 -10.71
N ALA A 84 0.71 -7.41 -9.76
CA ALA A 84 -0.16 -7.35 -8.59
C ALA A 84 -1.63 -7.15 -8.99
N ASP A 85 -1.92 -6.27 -9.95
CA ASP A 85 -3.27 -6.08 -10.49
C ASP A 85 -3.83 -7.37 -11.09
N THR A 86 -3.00 -8.11 -11.83
CA THR A 86 -3.38 -9.40 -12.41
C THR A 86 -3.72 -10.43 -11.34
N LEU A 87 -2.93 -10.52 -10.26
CA LEU A 87 -3.18 -11.44 -9.15
C LEU A 87 -4.40 -11.03 -8.33
N SER A 88 -4.59 -9.73 -8.08
CA SER A 88 -5.78 -9.20 -7.42
C SER A 88 -7.05 -9.56 -8.20
N GLY A 89 -7.02 -9.49 -9.52
CA GLY A 89 -8.12 -9.94 -10.37
C GLY A 89 -8.49 -11.41 -10.20
N LYS A 90 -7.51 -12.27 -9.95
CA LYS A 90 -7.74 -13.71 -9.66
C LYS A 90 -8.41 -13.95 -8.31
N LEU A 91 -8.21 -13.06 -7.35
CA LEU A 91 -8.84 -13.16 -6.01
C LEU A 91 -10.34 -12.84 -6.07
N GLY A 92 -10.77 -12.05 -7.04
CA GLY A 92 -12.17 -11.76 -7.32
C GLY A 92 -12.62 -10.38 -6.84
N PRO A 93 -13.84 -9.97 -7.23
CA PRO A 93 -14.35 -8.63 -6.98
C PRO A 93 -14.59 -8.33 -5.49
N GLU A 94 -14.86 -9.34 -4.68
CA GLU A 94 -15.05 -9.19 -3.24
C GLU A 94 -13.74 -8.76 -2.57
N TYR A 95 -12.62 -9.34 -3.00
CA TYR A 95 -11.30 -8.95 -2.52
C TYR A 95 -10.98 -7.50 -2.90
N SER A 96 -11.19 -7.11 -4.16
CA SER A 96 -10.94 -5.75 -4.62
C SER A 96 -11.78 -4.72 -3.86
N LYS A 97 -13.09 -4.97 -3.69
CA LYS A 97 -13.98 -4.10 -2.91
C LYS A 97 -13.55 -3.97 -1.45
N MET A 98 -13.11 -5.07 -0.85
CA MET A 98 -12.60 -5.06 0.51
C MET A 98 -11.35 -4.19 0.61
N MET A 99 -10.38 -4.36 -0.30
CA MET A 99 -9.15 -3.57 -0.31
C MET A 99 -9.43 -2.08 -0.50
N ASP A 100 -10.30 -1.72 -1.46
CA ASP A 100 -10.72 -0.34 -1.70
C ASP A 100 -11.37 0.31 -0.47
N GLY A 101 -12.13 -0.47 0.29
CA GLY A 101 -12.79 0.01 1.51
C GLY A 101 -11.86 0.09 2.72
N LEU A 102 -10.81 -0.76 2.78
CA LEU A 102 -9.84 -0.74 3.87
C LEU A 102 -9.04 0.57 3.92
N ASP A 103 -8.81 1.23 2.78
CA ASP A 103 -8.16 2.54 2.72
C ASP A 103 -8.88 3.62 3.53
N GLN A 104 -10.17 3.41 3.83
CA GLN A 104 -10.97 4.34 4.63
C GLN A 104 -11.02 3.98 6.12
N VAL A 105 -10.39 2.88 6.52
CA VAL A 105 -10.35 2.43 7.91
C VAL A 105 -9.08 2.94 8.58
N ASP A 106 -9.22 3.61 9.72
CA ASP A 106 -8.06 3.98 10.54
C ASP A 106 -7.43 2.69 11.12
N PRO A 107 -6.18 2.36 10.75
CA PRO A 107 -5.51 1.14 11.21
C PRO A 107 -5.28 1.12 12.73
N ASN A 108 -5.30 2.27 13.40
CA ASN A 108 -5.11 2.39 14.84
C ASN A 108 -6.43 2.27 15.62
N SER A 109 -7.57 2.33 14.94
CA SER A 109 -8.89 2.13 15.56
C SER A 109 -9.05 0.67 16.02
N ASN A 110 -10.00 0.42 16.92
CA ASN A 110 -10.34 -0.94 17.32
C ASN A 110 -10.87 -1.76 16.12
N GLU A 111 -11.67 -1.11 15.26
CA GLU A 111 -12.17 -1.72 14.03
C GLU A 111 -11.01 -2.12 13.09
N GLY A 112 -10.06 -1.21 12.83
CA GLY A 112 -8.88 -1.49 11.99
C GLY A 112 -8.05 -2.66 12.52
N LYS A 113 -7.83 -2.73 13.82
CA LYS A 113 -7.11 -3.84 14.47
C LYS A 113 -7.85 -5.17 14.35
N ASP A 114 -9.18 -5.17 14.50
CA ASP A 114 -10.01 -6.36 14.33
C ASP A 114 -9.98 -6.88 12.89
N LEU A 115 -10.06 -5.98 11.90
CA LEU A 115 -9.97 -6.33 10.49
C LEU A 115 -8.56 -6.87 10.14
N ALA A 116 -7.50 -6.22 10.63
CA ALA A 116 -6.12 -6.68 10.44
C ALA A 116 -5.90 -8.07 11.05
N SER A 117 -6.42 -8.32 12.27
CA SER A 117 -6.36 -9.64 12.91
C SER A 117 -7.12 -10.72 12.13
N THR A 118 -8.19 -10.35 11.44
CA THR A 118 -8.95 -11.28 10.60
C THR A 118 -8.19 -11.62 9.32
N LEU A 119 -7.54 -10.61 8.71
CA LEU A 119 -6.73 -10.78 7.50
C LEU A 119 -5.43 -11.56 7.77
N SER A 120 -4.84 -11.45 8.95
CA SER A 120 -3.61 -12.18 9.30
C SER A 120 -3.75 -13.70 9.16
N LYS A 121 -4.97 -14.23 9.22
CA LYS A 121 -5.25 -15.65 8.95
C LYS A 121 -4.89 -16.08 7.52
N LEU A 122 -4.92 -15.15 6.57
CA LEU A 122 -4.46 -15.40 5.19
C LEU A 122 -2.93 -15.43 5.12
N ASP A 123 -2.25 -14.61 5.91
CA ASP A 123 -0.78 -14.59 5.95
C ASP A 123 -0.24 -15.89 6.53
N ASP A 124 -0.92 -16.45 7.54
CA ASP A 124 -0.59 -17.76 8.12
C ASP A 124 -0.62 -18.89 7.07
N LEU A 125 -1.49 -18.79 6.05
CA LEU A 125 -1.56 -19.77 4.96
C LEU A 125 -0.33 -19.71 4.04
N CYS A 126 0.37 -18.58 4.00
CA CYS A 126 1.55 -18.37 3.18
C CYS A 126 2.86 -18.78 3.87
N GLY A 127 2.80 -19.28 5.10
CA GLY A 127 3.97 -19.74 5.85
C GLY A 127 4.85 -18.59 6.37
N LYS A 128 4.22 -17.45 6.65
CA LYS A 128 4.88 -16.30 7.31
C LYS A 128 4.64 -16.33 8.81
#